data_8bd8ae67c54354a06f4e3728335e7dde
#
_entry.id   8bd8ae67c54354a06f4e3728335e7dde
#
_cell.length_a   1.000
_cell.length_b   1.000
_cell.length_c   1.000
_cell.angle_alpha   90.00
_cell.angle_beta   90.00
_cell.angle_gamma   90.00
#
_symmetry.space_group_name_H-M   'P 1'
#
loop_
_entity.id
_entity.type
_entity.pdbx_description
1 polymer ?
#
loop_
_entity_poly.entity_id
_entity_poly.type
_entity_poly.pdbx_seq_one_letter_code
_entity_poly.pdbx_strand_id
1 'polypeptide(L)'
;MFGWLRKTRDDAAPAPHDAPFRRAEKVVSAAEGDRTVLLDPVRGEYYGLDEVGTRIWELLPVCPTAAALAERLFDEYDAPRDRLAADAAALLGKLAELKLVVRG
;
A
#
# COMPACT_ATOMS: atom_id res chain seq x y z
N MET A 1 11.01 6.23 12.56
CA MET A 1 11.18 6.11 12.08
C MET A 1 11.66 6.00 11.21
N PHE A 2 11.84 5.82 10.78
CA PHE A 2 12.38 5.64 9.94
C PHE A 2 13.01 6.49 9.43
N GLY A 3 13.55 6.79 9.72
CA GLY A 3 14.27 7.67 9.45
C GLY A 3 14.18 8.12 8.21
N TRP A 4 14.02 8.60 7.85
CA TRP A 4 13.99 8.96 6.72
C TRP A 4 14.30 10.20 6.42
N LEU A 5 14.73 10.27 6.99
CA LEU A 5 15.13 10.95 6.71
C LEU A 5 15.89 11.24 6.02
N ARG A 6 16.17 11.36 6.00
CA ARG A 6 16.80 11.57 5.46
C ARG A 6 17.25 11.43 4.52
N LYS A 7 17.30 11.59 4.43
CA LYS A 7 17.56 11.51 3.55
C LYS A 7 18.00 11.35 2.78
N THR A 8 18.09 11.45 3.12
CA THR A 8 18.40 11.18 2.37
C THR A 8 18.87 11.12 1.59
N ARG A 9 19.02 11.25 1.62
CA ARG A 9 19.38 11.08 0.89
C ARG A 9 19.47 10.96 -0.07
N ASP A 10 19.50 11.18 0.02
CA ASP A 10 19.49 11.08 -0.87
C ASP A 10 19.53 10.91 -1.79
N ASP A 11 19.67 10.99 -1.83
CA ASP A 11 19.52 10.99 -2.64
C ASP A 11 19.34 10.44 -3.42
N ALA A 12 19.40 10.63 -3.07
CA ALA A 12 19.46 9.99 -4.13
C ALA A 12 18.42 9.35 -4.83
N ALA A 13 18.35 8.39 -5.08
CA ALA A 13 17.41 7.80 -5.90
C ALA A 13 16.10 8.02 -5.34
N PRO A 14 15.49 8.89 -5.76
CA PRO A 14 14.23 9.28 -5.29
C PRO A 14 13.14 8.43 -5.79
N ALA A 15 13.31 7.92 -6.90
CA ALA A 15 12.25 7.28 -7.57
C ALA A 15 11.56 6.16 -6.82
N PRO A 16 12.21 5.40 -5.97
CA PRO A 16 11.53 4.31 -5.30
C PRO A 16 10.26 4.70 -4.59
N HIS A 17 10.21 5.92 -4.06
CA HIS A 17 9.04 6.37 -3.36
C HIS A 17 7.87 6.63 -4.27
N ASP A 18 8.16 6.97 -5.51
CA ASP A 18 7.12 7.33 -6.46
C ASP A 18 6.83 6.23 -7.44
N ALA A 19 7.53 5.11 -7.33
CA ALA A 19 7.30 4.01 -8.25
C ALA A 19 5.89 3.47 -8.02
N PRO A 20 5.15 3.22 -9.08
CA PRO A 20 3.80 2.71 -8.93
C PRO A 20 3.81 1.25 -8.51
N PHE A 21 2.73 0.88 -7.84
CA PHE A 21 2.48 -0.50 -7.45
C PHE A 21 1.24 -0.99 -8.18
N ARG A 22 1.16 -2.29 -8.40
CA ARG A 22 -0.06 -2.90 -8.91
C ARG A 22 -0.27 -4.22 -8.16
N ARG A 23 -1.51 -4.66 -8.13
CA ARG A 23 -1.84 -5.93 -7.51
C ARG A 23 -1.20 -7.05 -8.31
N ALA A 24 -0.69 -8.06 -7.62
CA ALA A 24 -0.17 -9.24 -8.29
C ALA A 24 -1.36 -9.99 -8.89
N GLU A 25 -1.20 -10.50 -10.11
CA GLU A 25 -2.31 -11.14 -10.82
C GLU A 25 -2.82 -12.40 -10.13
N LYS A 26 -1.93 -13.09 -9.43
CA LYS A 26 -2.29 -14.33 -8.77
C LYS A 26 -3.20 -14.14 -7.57
N VAL A 27 -3.25 -12.95 -7.01
CA VAL A 27 -3.95 -12.71 -5.76
C VAL A 27 -5.45 -12.69 -5.96
N VAL A 28 -6.15 -13.44 -5.13
CA VAL A 28 -7.60 -13.43 -5.09
C VAL A 28 -8.01 -12.64 -3.86
N SER A 29 -8.93 -11.69 -4.04
CA SER A 29 -9.41 -10.91 -2.91
C SER A 29 -10.90 -11.13 -2.72
N ALA A 30 -11.31 -11.15 -1.46
CA ALA A 30 -12.71 -11.32 -1.10
C ALA A 30 -13.07 -10.29 -0.05
N ALA A 31 -14.15 -9.57 -0.29
CA ALA A 31 -14.62 -8.55 0.63
C ALA A 31 -15.45 -9.19 1.74
N GLU A 32 -15.26 -8.72 2.97
CA GLU A 32 -16.05 -9.14 4.11
C GLU A 32 -16.42 -7.89 4.90
N GLY A 33 -17.56 -7.29 4.55
CA GLY A 33 -17.95 -6.04 5.15
C GLY A 33 -17.00 -4.95 4.69
N ASP A 34 -16.39 -4.26 5.64
CA ASP A 34 -15.40 -3.22 5.34
C ASP A 34 -13.96 -3.76 5.36
N ARG A 35 -13.81 -5.09 5.41
CA ARG A 35 -12.50 -5.73 5.43
C ARG A 35 -12.31 -6.56 4.19
N THR A 36 -11.07 -6.93 3.92
CA THR A 36 -10.74 -7.75 2.76
C THR A 36 -9.80 -8.86 3.18
N VAL A 37 -10.02 -10.03 2.60
CA VAL A 37 -9.09 -11.15 2.75
C VAL A 37 -8.40 -11.35 1.41
N LEU A 38 -7.09 -11.40 1.44
CA LEU A 38 -6.28 -11.68 0.26
C LEU A 38 -5.81 -13.13 0.33
N LEU A 39 -5.96 -13.86 -0.75
CA LEU A 39 -5.50 -15.24 -0.83
C LEU A 39 -4.38 -15.32 -1.86
N ASP A 40 -3.27 -15.90 -1.45
CA ASP A 40 -2.19 -16.26 -2.35
C ASP A 40 -2.33 -17.75 -2.65
N PRO A 41 -2.88 -18.13 -3.80
CA PRO A 41 -3.14 -19.55 -4.08
C PRO A 41 -1.87 -20.34 -4.34
N VAL A 42 -0.78 -19.68 -4.70
CA VAL A 42 0.49 -20.36 -4.94
C VAL A 42 1.06 -20.86 -3.62
N ARG A 43 0.98 -20.02 -2.58
CA ARG A 43 1.50 -20.37 -1.26
C ARG A 43 0.43 -20.95 -0.34
N GLY A 44 -0.83 -20.78 -0.69
CA GLY A 44 -1.92 -21.22 0.13
C GLY A 44 -2.09 -20.40 1.40
N GLU A 45 -1.75 -19.12 1.34
CA GLU A 45 -1.78 -18.26 2.52
C GLU A 45 -2.84 -17.19 2.39
N TYR A 46 -3.40 -16.81 3.53
CA TYR A 46 -4.41 -15.78 3.63
C TYR A 46 -3.88 -14.59 4.40
N TYR A 47 -4.30 -13.40 4.01
CA TYR A 47 -3.92 -12.17 4.71
C TYR A 47 -5.16 -11.29 4.84
N GLY A 48 -5.42 -10.83 6.06
CA GLY A 48 -6.56 -9.95 6.30
C GLY A 48 -6.14 -8.49 6.27
N LEU A 49 -6.94 -7.66 5.62
CA LEU A 49 -6.76 -6.22 5.64
C LEU A 49 -7.86 -5.61 6.49
N ASP A 50 -7.47 -4.66 7.34
CA ASP A 50 -8.45 -3.91 8.11
C ASP A 50 -9.14 -2.89 7.20
N GLU A 51 -9.95 -2.02 7.78
CA GLU A 51 -10.72 -1.06 7.01
C GLU A 51 -9.82 -0.16 6.15
N VAL A 52 -8.78 0.39 6.73
CA VAL A 52 -7.89 1.29 5.99
C VAL A 52 -7.11 0.53 4.93
N GLY A 53 -6.61 -0.65 5.28
CA GLY A 53 -5.91 -1.49 4.32
C GLY A 53 -6.80 -1.90 3.17
N THR A 54 -8.05 -2.20 3.45
CA THR A 54 -9.04 -2.52 2.42
C THR A 54 -9.23 -1.35 1.48
N ARG A 55 -9.33 -0.14 2.02
CA ARG A 55 -9.49 1.04 1.18
C ARG A 55 -8.28 1.27 0.31
N ILE A 56 -7.09 1.08 0.85
CA ILE A 56 -5.85 1.18 0.08
C ILE A 56 -5.86 0.17 -1.07
N TRP A 57 -6.25 -1.06 -0.78
CA TRP A 57 -6.32 -2.11 -1.80
C TRP A 57 -7.29 -1.73 -2.91
N GLU A 58 -8.44 -1.19 -2.55
CA GLU A 58 -9.45 -0.76 -3.51
C GLU A 58 -8.96 0.38 -4.39
N LEU A 59 -8.23 1.31 -3.80
CA LEU A 59 -7.77 2.49 -4.51
C LEU A 59 -6.53 2.25 -5.37
N LEU A 60 -5.79 1.20 -5.09
CA LEU A 60 -4.50 0.98 -5.72
C LEU A 60 -4.54 1.03 -7.25
N PRO A 61 -5.54 0.48 -7.93
CA PRO A 61 -5.56 0.55 -9.39
C PRO A 61 -5.65 1.97 -9.95
N VAL A 62 -6.21 2.91 -9.19
CA VAL A 62 -6.33 4.30 -9.66
C VAL A 62 -5.38 5.23 -8.92
N CYS A 63 -4.84 4.81 -7.80
CA CYS A 63 -3.88 5.58 -7.01
C CYS A 63 -2.67 4.69 -6.73
N PRO A 64 -1.80 4.48 -7.71
CA PRO A 64 -0.78 3.43 -7.61
C PRO A 64 0.45 3.77 -6.78
N THR A 65 0.53 4.96 -6.22
CA THR A 65 1.68 5.34 -5.40
C THR A 65 1.23 5.69 -3.99
N ALA A 66 2.17 5.61 -3.04
CA ALA A 66 1.86 5.97 -1.65
C ALA A 66 1.41 7.43 -1.57
N ALA A 67 2.01 8.30 -2.35
CA ALA A 67 1.64 9.71 -2.34
C ALA A 67 0.21 9.91 -2.84
N ALA A 68 -0.15 9.26 -3.93
CA ALA A 68 -1.51 9.39 -4.48
C ALA A 68 -2.53 8.79 -3.51
N LEU A 69 -2.19 7.67 -2.87
CA LEU A 69 -3.06 7.07 -1.88
C LEU A 69 -3.27 7.99 -0.69
N ALA A 70 -2.18 8.63 -0.23
CA ALA A 70 -2.29 9.53 0.92
C ALA A 70 -3.21 10.70 0.62
N GLU A 71 -3.14 11.27 -0.56
CA GLU A 71 -4.02 12.38 -0.92
C GLU A 71 -5.48 11.94 -0.93
N ARG A 72 -5.75 10.77 -1.46
CA ARG A 72 -7.11 10.28 -1.52
C ARG A 72 -7.63 9.92 -0.14
N LEU A 73 -6.79 9.30 0.68
CA LEU A 73 -7.16 8.95 2.04
C LEU A 73 -7.37 10.20 2.89
N PHE A 74 -6.61 11.25 2.63
CA PHE A 74 -6.77 12.49 3.37
C PHE A 74 -8.17 13.09 3.17
N ASP A 75 -8.75 12.88 1.99
CA ASP A 75 -10.11 13.33 1.73
C ASP A 75 -11.16 12.50 2.46
N GLU A 76 -10.81 11.27 2.84
CA GLU A 76 -11.77 10.33 3.40
C GLU A 76 -11.62 10.11 4.90
N TYR A 77 -10.44 10.33 5.44
CA TYR A 77 -10.15 10.04 6.85
C TYR A 77 -9.60 11.27 7.54
N ASP A 78 -9.92 11.37 8.82
CA ASP A 78 -9.49 12.51 9.63
C ASP A 78 -8.15 12.17 10.28
N ALA A 79 -7.08 12.30 9.51
CA ALA A 79 -5.72 12.01 9.98
C ALA A 79 -4.74 12.89 9.20
N PRO A 80 -3.58 13.18 9.80
CA PRO A 80 -2.57 13.99 9.10
C PRO A 80 -2.05 13.31 7.85
N ARG A 81 -1.76 14.10 6.83
CA ARG A 81 -1.23 13.57 5.57
C ARG A 81 0.03 12.75 5.77
N ASP A 82 0.94 13.23 6.63
CA ASP A 82 2.19 12.52 6.87
C ASP A 82 1.95 11.12 7.39
N ARG A 83 0.99 11.00 8.27
CA ARG A 83 0.67 9.70 8.82
C ARG A 83 0.04 8.79 7.79
N LEU A 84 -0.88 9.33 6.99
CA LEU A 84 -1.51 8.55 5.93
C LEU A 84 -0.49 8.09 4.91
N ALA A 85 0.45 8.96 4.55
CA ALA A 85 1.51 8.60 3.61
C ALA A 85 2.40 7.50 4.18
N ALA A 86 2.77 7.62 5.46
CA ALA A 86 3.61 6.63 6.10
C ALA A 86 2.90 5.28 6.20
N ASP A 87 1.63 5.29 6.56
CA ASP A 87 0.86 4.07 6.69
C ASP A 87 0.66 3.40 5.33
N ALA A 88 0.39 4.19 4.29
CA ALA A 88 0.23 3.63 2.96
C ALA A 88 1.53 3.03 2.45
N ALA A 89 2.64 3.72 2.67
CA ALA A 89 3.95 3.22 2.24
C ALA A 89 4.31 1.95 3.00
N ALA A 90 4.03 1.90 4.30
CA ALA A 90 4.33 0.71 5.10
C ALA A 90 3.51 -0.48 4.62
N LEU A 91 2.23 -0.28 4.35
CA LEU A 91 1.39 -1.37 3.87
C LEU A 91 1.85 -1.86 2.49
N LEU A 92 2.12 -0.94 1.57
CA LEU A 92 2.59 -1.33 0.24
C LEU A 92 3.90 -2.10 0.32
N GLY A 93 4.81 -1.66 1.20
CA GLY A 93 6.07 -2.37 1.42
C GLY A 93 5.84 -3.78 1.92
N LYS A 94 4.93 -3.94 2.88
CA LYS A 94 4.61 -5.25 3.42
C LYS A 94 3.99 -6.14 2.36
N LEU A 95 3.04 -5.61 1.61
CA LEU A 95 2.40 -6.38 0.55
C LEU A 95 3.39 -6.77 -0.54
N ALA A 96 4.38 -5.91 -0.80
CA ALA A 96 5.42 -6.23 -1.79
C ALA A 96 6.32 -7.36 -1.28
N GLU A 97 6.66 -7.34 0.01
CA GLU A 97 7.43 -8.44 0.61
C GLU A 97 6.70 -9.75 0.46
N LEU A 98 5.38 -9.73 0.60
CA LEU A 98 4.55 -10.92 0.51
C LEU A 98 4.21 -11.28 -0.93
N LYS A 99 4.67 -10.52 -1.89
CA LYS A 99 4.42 -10.72 -3.32
C LYS A 99 2.95 -10.56 -3.69
N LEU A 100 2.22 -9.80 -2.89
CA LEU A 100 0.80 -9.54 -3.16
C LEU A 100 0.61 -8.30 -4.03
N VAL A 101 1.61 -7.41 -4.04
CA VAL A 101 1.69 -6.31 -4.99
C VAL A 101 3.08 -6.33 -5.61
N VAL A 102 3.21 -5.73 -6.77
CA VAL A 102 4.49 -5.63 -7.46
C VAL A 102 4.72 -4.19 -7.86
N ARG A 103 5.97 -3.80 -7.90
CA ARG A 103 6.36 -2.48 -8.39
C ARG A 103 6.40 -2.50 -9.89
N GLY A 104 6.08 -1.42 -10.47
CA GLY A 104 6.13 -1.30 -11.89
C GLY A 104 4.99 -0.54 -12.42
#